data_6bd2b4a0b6612bfd474a434e2c00bb04
#
_entry.id   6bd2b4a0b6612bfd474a434e2c00bb04
#
_cell.length_a   1.000
_cell.length_b   1.000
_cell.length_c   1.000
_cell.angle_alpha   90.00
_cell.angle_beta   90.00
_cell.angle_gamma   90.00
#
_symmetry.space_group_name_H-M   'P 1'
#
loop_
_entity.id
_entity.type
_entity.pdbx_description
1 polymer ?
#
loop_
_entity_poly.entity_id
_entity_poly.type
_entity_poly.pdbx_seq_one_letter_code
_entity_poly.pdbx_strand_id
1 'polypeptide(L)'
;MNESQNTEYKSAWHDEYLDWVCGFANAQGGKIYIGKDDNGKTIGLSNYKTLMESIPNKIKNQLGITAEVNLHEENSLYYIEIVVTPYSVPISLRGRYFYRSGSVKQELSGSALNEFMLNRMGKSWESVPIPKVTITDLKTDTFSFFKEKGIKSGRIDENRREDNPQQVLENLHLLEEEHLKRAAVLLFHPNP
;
A
#
# COMPACT_ATOMS: atom_id res chain seq x y z
N MET A 1 -27.49 -8.74 5.76
CA MET A 1 -26.42 -7.85 5.20
C MET A 1 -25.44 -8.75 4.51
N ASN A 2 -25.08 -8.45 3.27
CA ASN A 2 -24.09 -9.27 2.57
C ASN A 2 -22.68 -8.79 2.92
N GLU A 3 -21.69 -9.67 2.77
CA GLU A 3 -20.27 -9.29 2.81
C GLU A 3 -20.01 -8.10 1.90
N SER A 4 -19.15 -7.18 2.34
CA SER A 4 -18.83 -5.95 1.63
C SER A 4 -17.32 -5.72 1.63
N GLN A 5 -16.86 -4.67 0.99
CA GLN A 5 -15.45 -4.30 1.00
C GLN A 5 -14.86 -4.21 2.41
N ASN A 6 -15.64 -3.78 3.40
CA ASN A 6 -15.17 -3.53 4.77
C ASN A 6 -15.79 -4.47 5.80
N THR A 7 -16.46 -5.55 5.37
CA THR A 7 -17.12 -6.48 6.28
C THR A 7 -16.96 -7.92 5.80
N GLU A 8 -16.55 -8.80 6.72
CA GLU A 8 -16.40 -10.24 6.51
C GLU A 8 -17.12 -11.00 7.62
N TYR A 9 -17.84 -12.07 7.28
CA TYR A 9 -18.52 -12.93 8.22
C TYR A 9 -17.90 -14.33 8.23
N LYS A 10 -17.74 -14.92 9.41
CA LYS A 10 -17.21 -16.26 9.60
C LYS A 10 -17.95 -16.98 10.73
N SER A 11 -18.34 -18.22 10.48
CA SER A 11 -19.07 -19.04 11.44
C SER A 11 -18.22 -19.44 12.65
N ALA A 12 -16.92 -19.63 12.47
CA ALA A 12 -15.96 -20.01 13.49
C ALA A 12 -14.62 -19.32 13.24
N TRP A 13 -13.71 -19.29 14.21
CA TRP A 13 -12.35 -18.80 14.03
C TRP A 13 -11.44 -19.87 13.47
N HIS A 14 -10.67 -19.51 12.43
CA HIS A 14 -9.54 -20.26 11.92
C HIS A 14 -8.32 -19.33 11.80
N ASP A 15 -7.12 -19.84 12.11
CA ASP A 15 -5.89 -19.02 12.09
C ASP A 15 -5.52 -18.50 10.70
N GLU A 16 -6.04 -19.11 9.64
CA GLU A 16 -5.93 -18.61 8.27
C GLU A 16 -6.64 -17.25 8.06
N TYR A 17 -7.57 -16.88 8.95
CA TYR A 17 -8.25 -15.58 8.84
C TYR A 17 -7.37 -14.39 9.24
N LEU A 18 -6.16 -14.64 9.74
CA LEU A 18 -5.15 -13.60 9.89
C LEU A 18 -4.75 -12.98 8.55
N ASP A 19 -4.92 -13.70 7.45
CA ASP A 19 -4.72 -13.14 6.11
C ASP A 19 -5.79 -12.09 5.75
N TRP A 20 -7.04 -12.23 6.23
CA TRP A 20 -8.08 -11.20 6.13
C TRP A 20 -7.74 -9.98 6.97
N VAL A 21 -7.25 -10.18 8.21
CA VAL A 21 -6.78 -9.08 9.06
C VAL A 21 -5.65 -8.32 8.37
N CYS A 22 -4.68 -9.03 7.79
CA CYS A 22 -3.61 -8.45 6.99
C CYS A 22 -4.15 -7.68 5.79
N GLY A 23 -5.12 -8.25 5.06
CA GLY A 23 -5.74 -7.63 3.91
C GLY A 23 -6.48 -6.33 4.25
N PHE A 24 -7.21 -6.29 5.37
CA PHE A 24 -7.86 -5.07 5.86
C PHE A 24 -6.84 -4.02 6.31
N ALA A 25 -5.79 -4.41 7.04
CA ALA A 25 -4.73 -3.51 7.49
C ALA A 25 -4.01 -2.84 6.31
N ASN A 26 -3.83 -3.57 5.22
CA ASN A 26 -3.22 -3.06 3.99
C ASN A 26 -4.17 -2.30 3.06
N ALA A 27 -5.47 -2.36 3.29
CA ALA A 27 -6.47 -1.66 2.49
C ALA A 27 -7.06 -0.47 3.24
N GLN A 28 -8.37 -0.41 3.37
CA GLN A 28 -9.11 0.69 4.01
C GLN A 28 -9.57 0.35 5.44
N GLY A 29 -9.05 -0.74 6.01
CA GLY A 29 -9.57 -1.28 7.26
C GLY A 29 -10.89 -2.03 7.05
N GLY A 30 -11.46 -2.52 8.15
CA GLY A 30 -12.73 -3.22 8.11
C GLY A 30 -13.04 -4.00 9.38
N LYS A 31 -14.07 -4.83 9.30
CA LYS A 31 -14.59 -5.62 10.42
C LYS A 31 -14.72 -7.09 10.01
N ILE A 32 -14.30 -7.96 10.90
CA ILE A 32 -14.52 -9.41 10.77
C ILE A 32 -15.41 -9.85 11.93
N TYR A 33 -16.50 -10.49 11.61
CA TYR A 33 -17.43 -11.04 12.60
C TYR A 33 -17.27 -12.55 12.66
N ILE A 34 -16.94 -13.08 13.84
CA ILE A 34 -16.79 -14.50 14.10
C ILE A 34 -17.98 -14.98 14.91
N GLY A 35 -18.64 -16.05 14.48
CA GLY A 35 -19.90 -16.55 15.06
C GLY A 35 -21.14 -16.06 14.31
N LYS A 36 -20.94 -15.58 13.06
CA LYS A 36 -22.03 -15.21 12.13
C LYS A 36 -21.95 -16.02 10.84
N ASP A 37 -23.08 -16.31 10.23
CA ASP A 37 -23.14 -16.88 8.88
C ASP A 37 -22.89 -15.82 7.79
N ASP A 38 -22.81 -16.24 6.52
CA ASP A 38 -22.54 -15.36 5.37
C ASP A 38 -23.61 -14.29 5.15
N ASN A 39 -24.78 -14.45 5.75
CA ASN A 39 -25.87 -13.47 5.73
C ASN A 39 -25.81 -12.49 6.90
N GLY A 40 -24.84 -12.65 7.81
CA GLY A 40 -24.66 -11.85 9.01
C GLY A 40 -25.57 -12.26 10.17
N LYS A 41 -26.28 -13.40 10.07
CA LYS A 41 -27.08 -13.93 11.18
C LYS A 41 -26.17 -14.55 12.23
N THR A 42 -26.40 -14.22 13.49
CA THR A 42 -25.65 -14.77 14.60
C THR A 42 -25.97 -16.25 14.80
N ILE A 43 -24.95 -17.10 14.78
CA ILE A 43 -25.01 -18.54 15.03
C ILE A 43 -24.35 -18.90 16.37
N GLY A 44 -23.51 -18.00 16.90
CA GLY A 44 -22.89 -18.08 18.21
C GLY A 44 -21.58 -18.87 18.26
N LEU A 45 -20.81 -18.63 19.32
CA LEU A 45 -19.52 -19.26 19.61
C LEU A 45 -19.54 -19.88 21.01
N SER A 46 -19.29 -21.17 21.14
CA SER A 46 -19.18 -21.83 22.44
C SER A 46 -17.86 -21.53 23.16
N ASN A 47 -16.78 -21.28 22.39
CA ASN A 47 -15.41 -21.06 22.88
C ASN A 47 -14.99 -19.58 22.89
N TYR A 48 -15.96 -18.65 22.92
CA TYR A 48 -15.68 -17.22 22.79
C TYR A 48 -14.68 -16.69 23.82
N LYS A 49 -14.69 -17.20 25.07
CA LYS A 49 -13.75 -16.77 26.11
C LYS A 49 -12.29 -17.01 25.71
N THR A 50 -11.99 -18.21 25.22
CA THR A 50 -10.65 -18.57 24.74
C THR A 50 -10.27 -17.75 23.52
N LEU A 51 -11.21 -17.49 22.61
CA LEU A 51 -10.97 -16.68 21.42
C LEU A 51 -10.68 -15.23 21.75
N MET A 52 -11.36 -14.63 22.73
CA MET A 52 -11.12 -13.26 23.19
C MET A 52 -9.69 -13.05 23.72
N GLU A 53 -9.05 -14.07 24.25
CA GLU A 53 -7.65 -14.03 24.68
C GLU A 53 -6.68 -14.35 23.52
N SER A 54 -7.01 -15.35 22.71
CA SER A 54 -6.08 -15.86 21.70
C SER A 54 -5.99 -15.01 20.44
N ILE A 55 -7.11 -14.44 19.96
CA ILE A 55 -7.15 -13.65 18.72
C ILE A 55 -6.25 -12.40 18.79
N PRO A 56 -6.33 -11.53 19.83
CA PRO A 56 -5.45 -10.37 19.93
C PRO A 56 -3.97 -10.75 19.96
N ASN A 57 -3.64 -11.81 20.70
CA ASN A 57 -2.26 -12.30 20.80
C ASN A 57 -1.74 -12.83 19.45
N LYS A 58 -2.56 -13.54 18.69
CA LYS A 58 -2.21 -14.04 17.35
C LYS A 58 -2.00 -12.90 16.36
N ILE A 59 -2.90 -11.90 16.35
CA ILE A 59 -2.77 -10.70 15.52
C ILE A 59 -1.45 -9.99 15.83
N LYS A 60 -1.18 -9.71 17.11
CA LYS A 60 0.05 -9.03 17.53
C LYS A 60 1.30 -9.82 17.15
N ASN A 61 1.31 -11.13 17.45
CA ASN A 61 2.52 -11.94 17.27
C ASN A 61 2.84 -12.28 15.82
N GLN A 62 1.82 -12.39 14.95
CA GLN A 62 2.02 -12.80 13.56
C GLN A 62 2.00 -11.65 12.56
N LEU A 63 1.31 -10.55 12.89
CA LEU A 63 1.21 -9.38 12.00
C LEU A 63 1.95 -8.15 12.55
N GLY A 64 2.34 -8.16 13.81
CA GLY A 64 3.00 -7.02 14.45
C GLY A 64 2.10 -5.80 14.66
N ILE A 65 0.79 -5.97 14.56
CA ILE A 65 -0.22 -4.90 14.70
C ILE A 65 -1.17 -5.18 15.84
N THR A 66 -2.02 -4.22 16.16
CA THR A 66 -3.14 -4.38 17.09
C THR A 66 -4.46 -4.23 16.34
N ALA A 67 -5.50 -4.92 16.81
CA ALA A 67 -6.87 -4.74 16.39
C ALA A 67 -7.77 -4.71 17.62
N GLU A 68 -8.91 -4.03 17.54
CA GLU A 68 -9.91 -4.10 18.58
C GLU A 68 -10.67 -5.41 18.43
N VAL A 69 -10.82 -6.14 19.55
CA VAL A 69 -11.55 -7.42 19.58
C VAL A 69 -12.65 -7.28 20.61
N ASN A 70 -13.88 -7.24 20.15
CA ASN A 70 -15.06 -6.94 20.96
C ASN A 70 -15.98 -8.15 21.04
N LEU A 71 -16.44 -8.49 22.24
CA LEU A 71 -17.46 -9.51 22.46
C LEU A 71 -18.84 -8.88 22.40
N HIS A 72 -19.74 -9.51 21.65
CA HIS A 72 -21.15 -9.12 21.56
C HIS A 72 -22.05 -10.30 21.90
N GLU A 73 -23.26 -9.98 22.37
CA GLU A 73 -24.31 -10.95 22.62
C GLU A 73 -25.59 -10.54 21.85
N GLU A 74 -26.18 -11.50 21.16
CA GLU A 74 -27.43 -11.33 20.43
C GLU A 74 -28.27 -12.63 20.59
N ASN A 75 -29.49 -12.49 21.14
CA ASN A 75 -30.39 -13.63 21.42
C ASN A 75 -29.73 -14.76 22.23
N SER A 76 -28.97 -14.41 23.26
CA SER A 76 -28.18 -15.35 24.10
C SER A 76 -27.08 -16.12 23.33
N LEU A 77 -26.70 -15.67 22.18
CA LEU A 77 -25.59 -16.19 21.38
C LEU A 77 -24.45 -15.16 21.37
N TYR A 78 -23.22 -15.64 21.60
CA TYR A 78 -22.04 -14.78 21.61
C TYR A 78 -21.33 -14.81 20.26
N TYR A 79 -20.92 -13.61 19.78
CA TYR A 79 -20.06 -13.46 18.61
C TYR A 79 -18.95 -12.42 18.86
N ILE A 80 -17.89 -12.48 18.10
CA ILE A 80 -16.73 -11.59 18.23
C ILE A 80 -16.67 -10.67 17.01
N GLU A 81 -16.47 -9.39 17.23
CA GLU A 81 -16.14 -8.39 16.24
C GLU A 81 -14.64 -8.07 16.33
N ILE A 82 -13.92 -8.18 15.23
CA ILE A 82 -12.53 -7.73 15.10
C ILE A 82 -12.54 -6.49 14.22
N VAL A 83 -12.15 -5.33 14.77
CA VAL A 83 -12.05 -4.06 14.03
C VAL A 83 -10.59 -3.83 13.67
N VAL A 84 -10.32 -3.77 12.38
CA VAL A 84 -8.99 -3.55 11.83
C VAL A 84 -8.93 -2.15 11.22
N THR A 85 -8.06 -1.30 11.76
CA THR A 85 -7.77 0.01 11.17
C THR A 85 -6.75 -0.10 10.04
N PRO A 86 -6.79 0.79 9.02
CA PRO A 86 -5.77 0.81 7.97
C PRO A 86 -4.42 1.27 8.55
N TYR A 87 -3.35 0.64 8.11
CA TYR A 87 -1.98 1.00 8.47
C TYR A 87 -1.29 1.73 7.32
N SER A 88 -0.48 2.73 7.63
CA SER A 88 0.30 3.49 6.63
C SER A 88 1.51 2.73 6.10
N VAL A 89 1.99 1.73 6.85
CA VAL A 89 3.11 0.86 6.46
C VAL A 89 2.59 -0.48 5.94
N PRO A 90 3.35 -1.16 5.06
CA PRO A 90 3.00 -2.50 4.60
C PRO A 90 2.97 -3.52 5.75
N ILE A 91 1.88 -4.23 5.89
CA ILE A 91 1.73 -5.32 6.87
C ILE A 91 1.87 -6.66 6.16
N SER A 92 2.72 -7.54 6.70
CA SER A 92 2.91 -8.89 6.17
C SER A 92 2.47 -9.96 7.17
N LEU A 93 1.96 -11.06 6.66
CA LEU A 93 1.74 -12.30 7.39
C LEU A 93 2.73 -13.35 6.88
N ARG A 94 3.74 -13.69 7.70
CA ARG A 94 4.80 -14.67 7.35
C ARG A 94 5.50 -14.33 6.02
N GLY A 95 5.80 -13.04 5.79
CA GLY A 95 6.44 -12.56 4.56
C GLY A 95 5.53 -12.44 3.33
N ARG A 96 4.23 -12.76 3.46
CA ARG A 96 3.21 -12.61 2.41
C ARG A 96 2.38 -11.36 2.68
N TYR A 97 2.01 -10.64 1.63
CA TYR A 97 1.22 -9.42 1.71
C TYR A 97 -0.16 -9.67 1.12
N PHE A 98 -1.19 -9.39 1.90
CA PHE A 98 -2.57 -9.52 1.46
C PHE A 98 -3.21 -8.15 1.36
N TYR A 99 -4.11 -7.98 0.40
CA TYR A 99 -4.86 -6.76 0.17
C TYR A 99 -6.34 -7.08 -0.03
N ARG A 100 -7.22 -6.29 0.56
CA ARG A 100 -8.67 -6.44 0.36
C ARG A 100 -9.12 -5.55 -0.78
N SER A 101 -9.71 -6.14 -1.81
CA SER A 101 -10.31 -5.44 -2.95
C SER A 101 -11.73 -5.95 -3.17
N GLY A 102 -12.73 -5.09 -3.03
CA GLY A 102 -14.13 -5.50 -2.98
C GLY A 102 -14.37 -6.49 -1.83
N SER A 103 -15.05 -7.60 -2.11
CA SER A 103 -15.27 -8.69 -1.15
C SER A 103 -14.20 -9.79 -1.21
N VAL A 104 -13.09 -9.56 -1.92
CA VAL A 104 -12.06 -10.59 -2.14
C VAL A 104 -10.75 -10.21 -1.45
N LYS A 105 -10.13 -11.18 -0.81
CA LYS A 105 -8.77 -11.10 -0.33
C LYS A 105 -7.82 -11.58 -1.43
N GLN A 106 -6.83 -10.79 -1.76
CA GLN A 106 -5.81 -11.07 -2.77
C GLN A 106 -4.42 -11.06 -2.14
N GLU A 107 -3.58 -12.03 -2.51
CA GLU A 107 -2.16 -11.98 -2.19
C GLU A 107 -1.45 -11.12 -3.22
N LEU A 108 -0.69 -10.13 -2.75
CA LEU A 108 0.12 -9.27 -3.60
C LEU A 108 1.42 -9.97 -3.98
N SER A 109 1.72 -10.01 -5.28
CA SER A 109 2.96 -10.56 -5.81
C SER A 109 3.42 -9.80 -7.05
N GLY A 110 4.67 -10.01 -7.49
CA GLY A 110 5.21 -9.40 -8.70
C GLY A 110 5.09 -7.88 -8.73
N SER A 111 4.60 -7.33 -9.84
CA SER A 111 4.45 -5.88 -10.05
C SER A 111 3.47 -5.23 -9.08
N ALA A 112 2.37 -5.90 -8.75
CA ALA A 112 1.37 -5.38 -7.80
C ALA A 112 1.96 -5.19 -6.39
N LEU A 113 2.82 -6.11 -5.94
CA LEU A 113 3.53 -5.97 -4.67
C LEU A 113 4.52 -4.80 -4.71
N ASN A 114 5.30 -4.68 -5.79
CA ASN A 114 6.27 -3.61 -5.95
C ASN A 114 5.57 -2.23 -5.96
N GLU A 115 4.48 -2.09 -6.68
CA GLU A 115 3.68 -0.87 -6.72
C GLU A 115 3.09 -0.54 -5.35
N PHE A 116 2.52 -1.53 -4.67
CA PHE A 116 2.01 -1.37 -3.31
C PHE A 116 3.10 -0.86 -2.34
N MET A 117 4.30 -1.45 -2.39
CA MET A 117 5.43 -1.02 -1.55
C MET A 117 5.85 0.42 -1.83
N LEU A 118 6.00 0.78 -3.11
CA LEU A 118 6.35 2.14 -3.52
C LEU A 118 5.31 3.15 -3.04
N ASN A 119 4.04 2.88 -3.28
CA ASN A 119 2.94 3.76 -2.87
C ASN A 119 2.91 3.98 -1.35
N ARG A 120 3.21 2.93 -0.55
CA ARG A 120 3.30 3.03 0.92
C ARG A 120 4.50 3.86 1.39
N MET A 121 5.56 3.96 0.58
CA MET A 121 6.71 4.84 0.82
C MET A 121 6.50 6.25 0.29
N GLY A 122 5.33 6.56 -0.29
CA GLY A 122 5.06 7.85 -0.94
C GLY A 122 5.85 8.03 -2.25
N LYS A 123 6.31 6.92 -2.86
CA LYS A 123 7.06 6.92 -4.12
C LYS A 123 6.20 6.34 -5.25
N SER A 124 6.43 6.87 -6.45
CA SER A 124 5.94 6.30 -7.69
C SER A 124 7.10 5.63 -8.46
N TRP A 125 6.79 4.82 -9.45
CA TRP A 125 7.81 4.06 -10.19
C TRP A 125 8.88 4.96 -10.81
N GLU A 126 8.48 6.08 -11.38
CA GLU A 126 9.37 7.07 -12.01
C GLU A 126 10.22 7.86 -11.00
N SER A 127 9.83 7.89 -9.73
CA SER A 127 10.56 8.59 -8.66
C SER A 127 11.71 7.76 -8.06
N VAL A 128 11.84 6.49 -8.47
CA VAL A 128 12.89 5.59 -7.95
C VAL A 128 14.24 5.96 -8.56
N PRO A 129 15.30 6.15 -7.74
CA PRO A 129 16.65 6.43 -8.24
C PRO A 129 17.27 5.22 -8.95
N ILE A 130 18.12 5.50 -9.94
CA ILE A 130 18.87 4.49 -10.72
C ILE A 130 20.36 4.61 -10.39
N PRO A 131 20.98 3.60 -9.77
CA PRO A 131 22.34 3.74 -9.23
C PRO A 131 23.48 3.68 -10.27
N LYS A 132 23.19 3.34 -11.54
CA LYS A 132 24.21 3.13 -12.58
C LYS A 132 24.19 4.12 -13.72
N VAL A 133 23.30 5.12 -13.66
CA VAL A 133 23.16 6.15 -14.70
C VAL A 133 23.53 7.50 -14.09
N THR A 134 24.37 8.23 -14.79
CA THR A 134 24.88 9.54 -14.37
C THR A 134 24.45 10.64 -15.33
N ILE A 135 24.65 11.89 -14.97
CA ILE A 135 24.31 13.05 -15.81
C ILE A 135 25.06 12.99 -17.14
N THR A 136 26.28 12.42 -17.17
CA THR A 136 27.07 12.30 -18.40
C THR A 136 26.50 11.31 -19.41
N ASP A 137 25.61 10.42 -18.98
CA ASP A 137 24.90 9.47 -19.86
C ASP A 137 23.68 10.13 -20.54
N LEU A 138 23.28 11.32 -20.06
CA LEU A 138 22.13 12.05 -20.59
C LEU A 138 22.52 12.88 -21.82
N LYS A 139 21.58 13.02 -22.76
CA LYS A 139 21.80 13.73 -24.01
C LYS A 139 21.64 15.24 -23.83
N THR A 140 22.72 16.01 -23.99
CA THR A 140 22.76 17.46 -23.81
C THR A 140 21.73 18.21 -24.68
N ASP A 141 21.57 17.80 -25.94
CA ASP A 141 20.63 18.42 -26.88
C ASP A 141 19.18 18.34 -26.41
N THR A 142 18.84 17.27 -25.65
CA THR A 142 17.50 17.10 -25.10
C THR A 142 17.18 18.15 -24.02
N PHE A 143 18.17 18.55 -23.22
CA PHE A 143 18.00 19.63 -22.25
C PHE A 143 17.79 20.98 -22.94
N SER A 144 18.54 21.26 -24.02
CA SER A 144 18.35 22.49 -24.79
C SER A 144 16.95 22.55 -25.41
N PHE A 145 16.53 21.46 -26.04
CA PHE A 145 15.18 21.34 -26.60
C PHE A 145 14.07 21.50 -25.53
N PHE A 146 14.24 20.83 -24.38
CA PHE A 146 13.30 20.93 -23.27
C PHE A 146 13.12 22.38 -22.78
N LYS A 147 14.25 23.09 -22.54
CA LYS A 147 14.23 24.49 -22.10
C LYS A 147 13.56 25.39 -23.15
N GLU A 148 13.96 25.26 -24.41
CA GLU A 148 13.37 26.08 -25.49
C GLU A 148 11.85 25.93 -25.59
N LYS A 149 11.35 24.66 -25.55
CA LYS A 149 9.91 24.37 -25.59
C LYS A 149 9.18 24.87 -24.34
N GLY A 150 9.81 24.69 -23.17
CA GLY A 150 9.29 25.14 -21.89
C GLY A 150 9.13 26.65 -21.82
N ILE A 151 10.14 27.40 -22.25
CA ILE A 151 10.11 28.87 -22.33
C ILE A 151 9.04 29.32 -23.32
N LYS A 152 9.03 28.76 -24.53
CA LYS A 152 8.03 29.12 -25.56
C LYS A 152 6.60 28.87 -25.08
N SER A 153 6.37 27.87 -24.23
CA SER A 153 5.04 27.60 -23.68
C SER A 153 4.73 28.34 -22.37
N GLY A 154 5.65 29.19 -21.87
CA GLY A 154 5.52 29.91 -20.60
C GLY A 154 5.59 29.03 -19.33
N ARG A 155 6.04 27.80 -19.46
CA ARG A 155 6.20 26.84 -18.30
C ARG A 155 7.56 26.95 -17.64
N ILE A 156 8.57 27.47 -18.35
CA ILE A 156 9.92 27.76 -17.87
C ILE A 156 10.15 29.26 -18.04
N ASP A 157 10.68 29.89 -17.00
CA ASP A 157 11.02 31.31 -17.03
C ASP A 157 12.21 31.55 -17.97
N GLU A 158 12.20 32.69 -18.71
CA GLU A 158 13.26 33.05 -19.64
C GLU A 158 14.65 33.13 -19.00
N ASN A 159 14.73 33.54 -17.74
CA ASN A 159 15.98 33.60 -16.97
C ASN A 159 16.65 32.25 -16.74
N ARG A 160 15.94 31.13 -16.98
CA ARG A 160 16.45 29.75 -16.86
C ARG A 160 16.98 29.17 -18.17
N ARG A 161 17.07 30.00 -19.22
CA ARG A 161 17.60 29.58 -20.53
C ARG A 161 19.02 29.03 -20.43
N GLU A 162 19.85 29.62 -19.56
CA GLU A 162 21.25 29.27 -19.36
C GLU A 162 21.48 28.18 -18.29
N ASP A 163 20.42 27.64 -17.66
CA ASP A 163 20.55 26.56 -16.70
C ASP A 163 21.30 25.38 -17.32
N ASN A 164 22.31 24.88 -16.61
CA ASN A 164 23.02 23.68 -17.01
C ASN A 164 22.18 22.42 -16.72
N PRO A 165 22.56 21.23 -17.26
CA PRO A 165 21.81 19.99 -17.02
C PRO A 165 21.56 19.67 -15.54
N GLN A 166 22.55 19.89 -14.66
CA GLN A 166 22.40 19.69 -13.22
C GLN A 166 21.29 20.56 -12.65
N GLN A 167 21.28 21.85 -12.95
CA GLN A 167 20.26 22.80 -12.50
C GLN A 167 18.86 22.45 -13.01
N VAL A 168 18.76 22.00 -14.27
CA VAL A 168 17.47 21.55 -14.82
C VAL A 168 16.94 20.34 -14.05
N LEU A 169 17.78 19.35 -13.76
CA LEU A 169 17.41 18.15 -13.01
C LEU A 169 16.99 18.47 -11.57
N GLU A 170 17.72 19.36 -10.90
CA GLU A 170 17.39 19.84 -9.55
C GLU A 170 16.04 20.57 -9.52
N ASN A 171 15.83 21.49 -10.45
CA ASN A 171 14.59 22.26 -10.56
C ASN A 171 13.35 21.39 -10.86
N LEU A 172 13.54 20.27 -11.56
CA LEU A 172 12.50 19.29 -11.85
C LEU A 172 12.36 18.21 -10.76
N HIS A 173 13.16 18.28 -9.68
CA HIS A 173 13.22 17.25 -8.63
C HIS A 173 13.52 15.84 -9.16
N LEU A 174 14.36 15.75 -10.21
CA LEU A 174 14.74 14.50 -10.87
C LEU A 174 15.99 13.83 -10.29
N LEU A 175 16.52 14.38 -9.21
CA LEU A 175 17.61 13.82 -8.41
C LEU A 175 17.11 13.40 -7.03
N GLU A 176 17.69 12.34 -6.49
CA GLU A 176 17.59 11.95 -5.09
C GLU A 176 19.03 11.70 -4.61
N GLU A 177 19.51 12.57 -3.72
CA GLU A 177 20.94 12.67 -3.39
C GLU A 177 21.77 12.91 -4.67
N GLU A 178 22.66 12.00 -5.02
CA GLU A 178 23.49 12.07 -6.24
C GLU A 178 22.96 11.20 -7.39
N HIS A 179 21.81 10.53 -7.22
CA HIS A 179 21.27 9.58 -8.18
C HIS A 179 20.14 10.16 -9.01
N LEU A 180 20.19 9.87 -10.32
CA LEU A 180 19.10 10.20 -11.22
C LEU A 180 17.86 9.32 -10.94
N LYS A 181 16.69 9.93 -10.91
CA LYS A 181 15.43 9.19 -10.89
C LYS A 181 15.11 8.62 -12.27
N ARG A 182 14.30 7.56 -12.33
CA ARG A 182 13.85 6.98 -13.61
C ARG A 182 13.24 8.02 -14.54
N ALA A 183 12.50 8.99 -14.02
CA ALA A 183 11.95 10.10 -14.79
C ALA A 183 13.03 10.89 -15.54
N ALA A 184 14.21 11.12 -14.95
CA ALA A 184 15.32 11.80 -15.61
C ALA A 184 15.82 11.02 -16.84
N VAL A 185 15.94 9.68 -16.66
CA VAL A 185 16.37 8.77 -17.73
C VAL A 185 15.34 8.75 -18.86
N LEU A 186 14.05 8.62 -18.54
CA LEU A 186 12.99 8.65 -19.54
C LEU A 186 12.95 9.95 -20.37
N LEU A 187 13.25 11.09 -19.72
CA LEU A 187 13.19 12.40 -20.39
C LEU A 187 14.44 12.73 -21.19
N PHE A 188 15.63 12.33 -20.72
CA PHE A 188 16.90 12.88 -21.20
C PHE A 188 17.92 11.83 -21.66
N HIS A 189 17.69 10.52 -21.42
CA HIS A 189 18.62 9.48 -21.90
C HIS A 189 18.38 9.18 -23.40
N PRO A 190 19.43 8.94 -24.19
CA PRO A 190 19.28 8.62 -25.62
C PRO A 190 18.55 7.30 -25.90
N ASN A 191 18.58 6.36 -24.95
CA ASN A 191 17.90 5.06 -25.01
C ASN A 191 17.27 4.76 -23.62
N PRO A 192 16.10 5.35 -23.32
CA PRO A 192 15.45 5.22 -22.01
C PRO A 192 14.90 3.83 -21.74
#